data_984ff5b05f68495c334c65b1ba9fbcc3
#
_entry.id   984ff5b05f68495c334c65b1ba9fbcc3
#
_cell.length_a   1.000
_cell.length_b   1.000
_cell.length_c   1.000
_cell.angle_alpha   90.00
_cell.angle_beta   90.00
_cell.angle_gamma   90.00
#
_symmetry.space_group_name_H-M   'P 1'
#
loop_
_entity.id
_entity.type
_entity.pdbx_description
1 polymer ?
#
loop_
_entity_poly.entity_id
_entity_poly.type
_entity_poly.pdbx_seq_one_letter_code
_entity_poly.pdbx_strand_id
1 'polypeptide(L)'
;MLKTPYFSKFRMLKYSFSLLLFILLQLHSACAQHKPWLQFKPQAGTSNGKKVLLISGDEEYRSEESMPMMAKLLAKHGFETYVLFAIDPKTKQVNPEYQTNIPGLALLNSADLMIIATRFRALPDEQMSYIDRYLKAGKPVIGLRTATHAFNYGKDVKSAYKHYSFNEKEGPWKGGFGGLVLGETWINHHGDHGKEGTRAFINGLQVNVDNPILRGVKDIWVPSDVYGIKNTLNDANILVFGQPTSGMTASSPVNWQKTLMPIAWTREYQLPEGRKGKVFTSTMGSSVDLQSADLRRLILNASLWAVGLENSISADLDVSPVGNYTPKMFGFGTYDKGKYPEDFQ
;
A
#
# COMPACT_ATOMS: atom_id res chain seq x y z
N MET A 1 72.91 -38.43 30.12
CA MET A 1 72.55 -37.07 29.67
C MET A 1 71.36 -37.19 28.68
N LEU A 2 70.14 -37.00 29.18
CA LEU A 2 68.92 -37.05 28.42
C LEU A 2 68.51 -35.63 28.01
N LYS A 3 68.47 -35.33 26.72
CA LYS A 3 67.93 -34.09 26.17
C LYS A 3 66.43 -34.23 25.97
N THR A 4 65.62 -33.46 26.70
CA THR A 4 64.19 -33.33 26.49
C THR A 4 63.88 -32.40 25.29
N PRO A 5 62.89 -32.70 24.43
CA PRO A 5 62.55 -31.82 23.31
C PRO A 5 61.57 -30.74 23.72
N TYR A 6 61.99 -29.50 23.58
CA TYR A 6 61.24 -28.28 23.84
C TYR A 6 60.50 -27.80 22.57
N PHE A 7 59.72 -28.65 21.90
CA PHE A 7 59.11 -28.28 20.59
C PHE A 7 57.64 -28.67 20.39
N SER A 8 56.77 -28.54 21.39
CA SER A 8 55.35 -28.86 21.08
C SER A 8 54.31 -27.80 21.55
N LYS A 9 54.64 -26.90 22.47
CA LYS A 9 53.64 -25.99 23.03
C LYS A 9 53.30 -24.78 22.12
N PHE A 10 54.23 -24.34 21.25
CA PHE A 10 54.01 -23.18 20.38
C PHE A 10 53.14 -23.46 19.14
N ARG A 11 53.03 -24.70 18.66
CA ARG A 11 52.17 -25.04 17.54
C ARG A 11 50.70 -25.15 17.92
N MET A 12 50.38 -25.68 19.08
CA MET A 12 48.99 -25.80 19.54
C MET A 12 48.33 -24.45 19.82
N LEU A 13 49.10 -23.46 20.31
CA LEU A 13 48.57 -22.13 20.58
C LEU A 13 48.16 -21.38 19.30
N LYS A 14 48.90 -21.56 18.18
CA LYS A 14 48.54 -20.96 16.89
C LYS A 14 47.28 -21.53 16.28
N TYR A 15 47.03 -22.83 16.41
CA TYR A 15 45.80 -23.46 15.90
C TYR A 15 44.57 -23.08 16.75
N SER A 16 44.71 -22.96 18.06
CA SER A 16 43.65 -22.52 18.96
C SER A 16 43.23 -21.05 18.68
N PHE A 17 44.20 -20.16 18.39
CA PHE A 17 43.89 -18.76 18.06
C PHE A 17 43.24 -18.62 16.69
N SER A 18 43.65 -19.41 15.69
CA SER A 18 43.02 -19.43 14.35
C SER A 18 41.60 -20.00 14.37
N LEU A 19 41.36 -21.01 15.21
CA LEU A 19 40.02 -21.60 15.38
C LEU A 19 39.05 -20.64 16.08
N LEU A 20 39.54 -19.91 17.11
CA LEU A 20 38.75 -18.89 17.81
C LEU A 20 38.41 -17.70 16.92
N LEU A 21 39.35 -17.28 16.06
CA LEU A 21 39.12 -16.20 15.08
C LEU A 21 38.14 -16.60 14.01
N PHE A 22 38.15 -17.88 13.58
CA PHE A 22 37.19 -18.43 12.59
C PHE A 22 35.78 -18.57 13.18
N ILE A 23 35.64 -18.94 14.44
CA ILE A 23 34.37 -19.00 15.18
C ILE A 23 33.80 -17.60 15.41
N LEU A 24 34.65 -16.60 15.76
CA LEU A 24 34.25 -15.21 15.88
C LEU A 24 33.81 -14.60 14.55
N LEU A 25 34.45 -14.95 13.43
CA LEU A 25 34.04 -14.51 12.09
C LEU A 25 32.71 -15.17 11.66
N GLN A 26 32.43 -16.39 12.06
CA GLN A 26 31.15 -17.06 11.76
C GLN A 26 30.00 -16.52 12.63
N LEU A 27 30.26 -16.06 13.86
CA LEU A 27 29.24 -15.44 14.72
C LEU A 27 28.79 -14.06 14.22
N HIS A 28 29.59 -13.37 13.40
CA HIS A 28 29.20 -12.10 12.77
C HIS A 28 28.36 -12.29 11.49
N SER A 29 28.29 -13.51 10.95
CA SER A 29 27.51 -13.79 9.74
C SER A 29 26.05 -14.23 10.02
N ALA A 30 25.66 -14.41 11.28
CA ALA A 30 24.37 -15.03 11.62
C ALA A 30 23.29 -14.04 12.07
N CYS A 31 23.54 -12.74 12.06
CA CYS A 31 22.50 -11.75 12.25
C CYS A 31 22.19 -11.09 10.90
N ALA A 32 21.58 -11.85 9.99
CA ALA A 32 20.89 -11.25 8.84
C ALA A 32 19.81 -10.35 9.42
N GLN A 33 20.10 -9.07 9.54
CA GLN A 33 19.15 -8.08 10.02
C GLN A 33 18.02 -8.03 9.00
N HIS A 34 16.88 -8.65 9.31
CA HIS A 34 15.69 -8.60 8.47
C HIS A 34 15.36 -7.15 8.17
N LYS A 35 15.37 -6.78 6.90
CA LYS A 35 14.95 -5.44 6.50
C LYS A 35 13.46 -5.31 6.80
N PRO A 36 13.03 -4.25 7.47
CA PRO A 36 11.62 -4.08 7.82
C PRO A 36 10.73 -3.68 6.62
N TRP A 37 11.22 -3.83 5.38
CA TRP A 37 10.52 -3.54 4.15
C TRP A 37 11.05 -4.38 2.99
N LEU A 38 10.26 -4.50 1.92
CA LEU A 38 10.69 -5.04 0.64
C LEU A 38 11.18 -3.92 -0.28
N GLN A 39 12.09 -4.26 -1.19
CA GLN A 39 12.54 -3.40 -2.28
C GLN A 39 12.57 -4.22 -3.58
N PHE A 40 11.93 -3.68 -4.62
CA PHE A 40 12.03 -4.23 -5.96
C PHE A 40 12.61 -3.18 -6.89
N LYS A 41 13.63 -3.58 -7.64
CA LYS A 41 14.28 -2.73 -8.66
C LYS A 41 13.70 -3.07 -10.03
N PRO A 42 13.59 -2.10 -10.94
CA PRO A 42 13.24 -2.39 -12.33
C PRO A 42 14.30 -3.28 -12.98
N GLN A 43 13.92 -3.98 -14.03
CA GLN A 43 14.88 -4.71 -14.85
C GLN A 43 15.94 -3.75 -15.41
N ALA A 44 17.15 -4.27 -15.65
CA ALA A 44 18.24 -3.48 -16.23
C ALA A 44 17.79 -2.82 -17.55
N GLY A 45 17.98 -1.52 -17.67
CA GLY A 45 17.61 -0.76 -18.86
C GLY A 45 16.14 -0.34 -18.99
N THR A 46 15.26 -0.74 -18.04
CA THR A 46 13.83 -0.37 -18.08
C THR A 46 13.43 0.72 -17.10
N SER A 47 14.37 1.22 -16.30
CA SER A 47 14.07 2.22 -15.25
C SER A 47 13.45 3.49 -15.82
N ASN A 48 12.33 3.90 -15.26
CA ASN A 48 11.69 5.21 -15.56
C ASN A 48 12.15 6.32 -14.59
N GLY A 49 13.11 6.03 -13.71
CA GLY A 49 13.69 6.98 -12.74
C GLY A 49 12.79 7.33 -11.55
N LYS A 50 11.59 6.74 -11.42
CA LYS A 50 10.63 7.06 -10.38
C LYS A 50 10.64 6.04 -9.25
N LYS A 51 10.44 6.52 -8.01
CA LYS A 51 10.37 5.72 -6.79
C LYS A 51 8.95 5.73 -6.22
N VAL A 52 8.43 4.54 -5.94
CA VAL A 52 7.09 4.37 -5.35
C VAL A 52 7.23 3.72 -3.99
N LEU A 53 6.61 4.34 -2.98
CA LEU A 53 6.48 3.76 -1.66
C LEU A 53 5.06 3.26 -1.45
N LEU A 54 4.92 1.95 -1.22
CA LEU A 54 3.64 1.30 -0.93
C LEU A 54 3.56 1.02 0.58
N ILE A 55 2.49 1.47 1.23
CA ILE A 55 2.31 1.39 2.69
C ILE A 55 1.16 0.44 2.98
N SER A 56 1.50 -0.70 3.60
CA SER A 56 0.56 -1.74 4.05
C SER A 56 0.34 -1.64 5.54
N GLY A 57 -0.91 -1.74 5.97
CA GLY A 57 -1.28 -1.72 7.39
C GLY A 57 -2.79 -1.79 7.55
N ASP A 58 -3.39 -2.87 7.10
CA ASP A 58 -4.83 -3.11 7.10
C ASP A 58 -5.10 -4.50 7.67
N GLU A 59 -5.74 -4.54 8.82
CA GLU A 59 -6.03 -5.78 9.55
C GLU A 59 -7.18 -6.60 8.98
N GLU A 60 -7.85 -6.12 7.92
CA GLU A 60 -9.03 -6.77 7.34
C GLU A 60 -8.81 -7.21 5.88
N TYR A 61 -8.31 -6.31 5.02
CA TYR A 61 -8.30 -6.51 3.56
C TYR A 61 -6.96 -7.02 3.02
N ARG A 62 -6.06 -7.48 3.89
CA ARG A 62 -4.82 -8.18 3.55
C ARG A 62 -3.90 -7.40 2.63
N SER A 63 -3.70 -6.12 2.98
CA SER A 63 -2.80 -5.24 2.23
C SER A 63 -1.34 -5.76 2.20
N GLU A 64 -0.96 -6.62 3.16
CA GLU A 64 0.34 -7.30 3.20
C GLU A 64 0.55 -8.28 2.04
N GLU A 65 -0.53 -8.73 1.37
CA GLU A 65 -0.46 -9.54 0.15
C GLU A 65 -0.54 -8.67 -1.12
N SER A 66 -1.44 -7.67 -1.12
CA SER A 66 -1.70 -6.85 -2.31
C SER A 66 -0.57 -5.88 -2.62
N MET A 67 0.05 -5.24 -1.61
CA MET A 67 1.10 -4.24 -1.84
C MET A 67 2.37 -4.84 -2.44
N PRO A 68 2.90 -6.00 -2.00
CA PRO A 68 4.04 -6.64 -2.65
C PRO A 68 3.76 -7.03 -4.11
N MET A 69 2.57 -7.56 -4.40
CA MET A 69 2.18 -7.89 -5.79
C MET A 69 2.16 -6.64 -6.67
N MET A 70 1.54 -5.55 -6.21
CA MET A 70 1.53 -4.28 -6.95
C MET A 70 2.94 -3.69 -7.09
N ALA A 71 3.78 -3.80 -6.07
CA ALA A 71 5.16 -3.33 -6.13
C ALA A 71 5.97 -4.05 -7.21
N LYS A 72 5.84 -5.37 -7.32
CA LYS A 72 6.46 -6.16 -8.39
C LYS A 72 5.94 -5.76 -9.78
N LEU A 73 4.62 -5.56 -9.90
CA LEU A 73 4.01 -5.11 -11.14
C LEU A 73 4.54 -3.73 -11.56
N LEU A 74 4.61 -2.79 -10.63
CA LEU A 74 5.18 -1.46 -10.88
C LEU A 74 6.68 -1.55 -11.24
N ALA A 75 7.45 -2.42 -10.59
CA ALA A 75 8.85 -2.64 -10.91
C ALA A 75 9.05 -3.20 -12.33
N LYS A 76 8.15 -4.09 -12.78
CA LYS A 76 8.09 -4.56 -14.18
C LYS A 76 7.91 -3.41 -15.17
N HIS A 77 7.21 -2.34 -14.77
CA HIS A 77 6.99 -1.13 -15.56
C HIS A 77 7.98 0.01 -15.25
N GLY A 78 9.14 -0.32 -14.72
CA GLY A 78 10.29 0.58 -14.63
C GLY A 78 10.40 1.37 -13.33
N PHE A 79 9.50 1.22 -12.37
CA PHE A 79 9.59 1.88 -11.07
C PHE A 79 10.57 1.19 -10.13
N GLU A 80 11.30 1.95 -9.32
CA GLU A 80 11.90 1.41 -8.09
C GLU A 80 10.85 1.46 -6.98
N THR A 81 10.53 0.31 -6.36
CA THR A 81 9.44 0.22 -5.40
C THR A 81 9.90 -0.26 -4.04
N TYR A 82 9.23 0.25 -3.00
CA TYR A 82 9.42 -0.16 -1.62
C TYR A 82 8.06 -0.49 -1.00
N VAL A 83 7.99 -1.59 -0.24
CA VAL A 83 6.77 -1.96 0.49
C VAL A 83 7.06 -1.91 1.98
N LEU A 84 6.36 -1.04 2.70
CA LEU A 84 6.38 -0.95 4.15
C LEU A 84 5.20 -1.71 4.74
N PHE A 85 5.41 -2.30 5.91
CA PHE A 85 4.41 -3.09 6.62
C PHE A 85 4.18 -2.55 8.03
N ALA A 86 2.98 -2.78 8.55
CA ALA A 86 2.75 -2.74 9.98
C ALA A 86 3.53 -3.89 10.64
N ILE A 87 4.44 -3.58 11.56
CA ILE A 87 5.37 -4.53 12.17
C ILE A 87 5.29 -4.45 13.69
N ASP A 88 5.14 -5.59 14.34
CA ASP A 88 5.30 -5.70 15.78
C ASP A 88 6.78 -5.44 16.15
N PRO A 89 7.08 -4.38 16.94
CA PRO A 89 8.45 -4.02 17.26
C PRO A 89 9.19 -5.05 18.14
N LYS A 90 8.46 -5.94 18.81
CA LYS A 90 9.04 -7.01 19.65
C LYS A 90 9.45 -8.21 18.82
N THR A 91 8.54 -8.73 17.99
CA THR A 91 8.77 -9.94 17.19
C THR A 91 9.42 -9.66 15.85
N LYS A 92 9.38 -8.40 15.37
CA LYS A 92 9.79 -7.96 14.03
C LYS A 92 8.98 -8.56 12.89
N GLN A 93 7.89 -9.24 13.21
CA GLN A 93 6.99 -9.87 12.26
C GLN A 93 5.97 -8.86 11.71
N VAL A 94 5.52 -9.11 10.49
CA VAL A 94 4.39 -8.39 9.89
C VAL A 94 3.14 -8.69 10.71
N ASN A 95 2.54 -7.64 11.23
CA ASN A 95 1.35 -7.73 12.04
C ASN A 95 0.40 -6.57 11.70
N PRO A 96 -0.58 -6.80 10.81
CA PRO A 96 -1.55 -5.77 10.43
C PRO A 96 -2.38 -5.21 11.61
N GLU A 97 -2.53 -5.97 12.70
CA GLU A 97 -3.23 -5.52 13.91
C GLU A 97 -2.39 -4.55 14.75
N TYR A 98 -1.08 -4.44 14.51
CA TYR A 98 -0.21 -3.52 15.24
C TYR A 98 -0.31 -2.10 14.65
N GLN A 99 -1.14 -1.26 15.25
CA GLN A 99 -1.59 0.01 14.68
C GLN A 99 -0.61 1.18 14.81
N THR A 100 0.49 1.02 15.57
CA THR A 100 1.33 2.15 15.97
C THR A 100 2.77 2.08 15.43
N ASN A 101 3.07 1.19 14.47
CA ASN A 101 4.41 1.07 13.94
C ASN A 101 4.45 0.61 12.48
N ILE A 102 4.94 1.48 11.60
CA ILE A 102 5.29 1.18 10.21
C ILE A 102 6.72 1.70 9.97
N PRO A 103 7.75 0.86 10.15
CA PRO A 103 9.13 1.30 9.97
C PRO A 103 9.45 1.60 8.50
N GLY A 104 10.39 2.52 8.26
CA GLY A 104 10.86 2.87 6.93
C GLY A 104 10.16 4.07 6.29
N LEU A 105 9.21 4.74 6.96
CA LEU A 105 8.51 5.92 6.42
C LEU A 105 9.43 7.08 6.02
N ALA A 106 10.68 7.13 6.52
CA ALA A 106 11.71 8.07 6.05
C ALA A 106 12.00 7.96 4.54
N LEU A 107 11.73 6.81 3.90
CA LEU A 107 11.85 6.62 2.46
C LEU A 107 10.93 7.54 1.65
N LEU A 108 9.85 8.08 2.26
CA LEU A 108 8.99 9.11 1.65
C LEU A 108 9.75 10.37 1.24
N ASN A 109 10.88 10.70 1.89
CA ASN A 109 11.69 11.85 1.51
C ASN A 109 12.15 11.79 0.06
N SER A 110 12.44 10.59 -0.46
CA SER A 110 12.90 10.36 -1.84
C SER A 110 11.85 9.76 -2.77
N ALA A 111 10.66 9.41 -2.26
CA ALA A 111 9.60 8.84 -3.09
C ALA A 111 8.95 9.89 -4.00
N ASP A 112 8.60 9.49 -5.22
CA ASP A 112 7.83 10.28 -6.19
C ASP A 112 6.33 10.02 -6.07
N LEU A 113 5.93 8.83 -5.59
CA LEU A 113 4.54 8.43 -5.39
C LEU A 113 4.40 7.66 -4.07
N MET A 114 3.34 7.94 -3.32
CA MET A 114 2.87 7.16 -2.18
C MET A 114 1.59 6.40 -2.55
N ILE A 115 1.60 5.08 -2.40
CA ILE A 115 0.39 4.24 -2.45
C ILE A 115 0.10 3.76 -1.03
N ILE A 116 -1.12 4.00 -0.54
CA ILE A 116 -1.47 3.70 0.85
C ILE A 116 -2.71 2.82 0.93
N ALA A 117 -2.60 1.71 1.69
CA ALA A 117 -3.70 0.83 2.06
C ALA A 117 -3.55 0.49 3.55
N THR A 118 -3.96 1.44 4.38
CA THR A 118 -3.90 1.33 5.84
C THR A 118 -5.27 1.59 6.44
N ARG A 119 -5.50 1.06 7.67
CA ARG A 119 -6.74 1.19 8.40
C ARG A 119 -6.46 1.53 9.87
N PHE A 120 -7.03 2.64 10.36
CA PHE A 120 -7.01 3.06 11.77
C PHE A 120 -5.62 3.13 12.41
N ARG A 121 -4.58 3.55 11.64
CA ARG A 121 -3.24 3.73 12.22
C ARG A 121 -3.18 4.92 13.17
N ALA A 122 -2.49 4.73 14.29
CA ALA A 122 -2.14 5.78 15.26
C ALA A 122 -0.61 5.85 15.38
N LEU A 123 0.04 6.24 14.30
CA LEU A 123 1.51 6.25 14.21
C LEU A 123 2.10 7.30 15.16
N PRO A 124 3.28 7.04 15.76
CA PRO A 124 4.03 8.04 16.51
C PRO A 124 4.32 9.29 15.68
N ASP A 125 4.45 10.44 16.32
CA ASP A 125 4.66 11.73 15.66
C ASP A 125 5.89 11.73 14.75
N GLU A 126 6.97 11.02 15.12
CA GLU A 126 8.14 10.86 14.27
C GLU A 126 7.75 10.22 12.91
N GLN A 127 7.02 9.12 12.95
CA GLN A 127 6.58 8.40 11.73
C GLN A 127 5.58 9.22 10.92
N MET A 128 4.59 9.84 11.58
CA MET A 128 3.61 10.71 10.90
C MET A 128 4.25 11.93 10.26
N SER A 129 5.32 12.46 10.84
CA SER A 129 6.03 13.62 10.30
C SER A 129 6.53 13.41 8.86
N TYR A 130 6.87 12.17 8.48
CA TYR A 130 7.28 11.86 7.11
C TYR A 130 6.10 11.92 6.15
N ILE A 131 4.93 11.42 6.56
CA ILE A 131 3.69 11.49 5.77
C ILE A 131 3.25 12.95 5.63
N ASP A 132 3.21 13.72 6.71
CA ASP A 132 2.83 15.13 6.71
C ASP A 132 3.73 15.97 5.77
N ARG A 133 5.05 15.82 5.89
CA ARG A 133 6.00 16.51 4.99
C ARG A 133 5.82 16.11 3.52
N TYR A 134 5.59 14.84 3.26
CA TYR A 134 5.33 14.33 1.91
C TYR A 134 4.09 15.00 1.31
N LEU A 135 3.00 15.06 2.07
CA LEU A 135 1.74 15.66 1.64
C LEU A 135 1.84 17.19 1.52
N LYS A 136 2.50 17.88 2.47
CA LYS A 136 2.76 19.33 2.38
C LYS A 136 3.60 19.71 1.16
N ALA A 137 4.47 18.83 0.71
CA ALA A 137 5.23 19.02 -0.52
C ALA A 137 4.38 18.89 -1.80
N GLY A 138 3.09 18.50 -1.69
CA GLY A 138 2.19 18.32 -2.82
C GLY A 138 2.53 17.11 -3.68
N LYS A 139 3.18 16.09 -3.12
CA LYS A 139 3.53 14.89 -3.86
C LYS A 139 2.30 13.97 -4.07
N PRO A 140 2.24 13.21 -5.18
CA PRO A 140 1.05 12.46 -5.55
C PRO A 140 0.75 11.28 -4.62
N VAL A 141 -0.54 10.97 -4.46
CA VAL A 141 -1.05 9.90 -3.59
C VAL A 141 -2.00 8.99 -4.34
N ILE A 142 -1.91 7.70 -4.10
CA ILE A 142 -2.94 6.72 -4.45
C ILE A 142 -3.47 6.12 -3.15
N GLY A 143 -4.76 6.31 -2.86
CA GLY A 143 -5.46 5.70 -1.74
C GLY A 143 -6.28 4.50 -2.18
N LEU A 144 -6.08 3.36 -1.53
CA LEU A 144 -6.81 2.13 -1.84
C LEU A 144 -7.64 1.66 -0.65
N ARG A 145 -8.84 1.23 -0.88
CA ARG A 145 -9.80 0.63 0.05
C ARG A 145 -9.89 1.41 1.36
N THR A 146 -9.29 0.90 2.42
CA THR A 146 -9.30 1.43 3.78
C THR A 146 -8.51 2.71 3.96
N ALA A 147 -7.80 3.17 2.94
CA ALA A 147 -7.13 4.47 3.00
C ALA A 147 -8.08 5.62 3.32
N THR A 148 -9.37 5.52 3.02
CA THR A 148 -10.40 6.51 3.41
C THR A 148 -10.55 6.66 4.92
N HIS A 149 -10.08 5.69 5.71
CA HIS A 149 -9.98 5.72 7.17
C HIS A 149 -8.60 5.23 7.66
N ALA A 150 -7.56 5.67 6.95
CA ALA A 150 -6.17 5.26 7.19
C ALA A 150 -5.73 5.47 8.63
N PHE A 151 -6.16 6.58 9.25
CA PHE A 151 -5.70 7.01 10.58
C PHE A 151 -6.85 7.15 11.57
N ASN A 152 -6.59 6.78 12.83
CA ASN A 152 -7.52 6.95 13.94
C ASN A 152 -6.77 7.06 15.27
N TYR A 153 -6.64 8.26 15.79
CA TYR A 153 -6.06 8.53 17.09
C TYR A 153 -7.14 8.51 18.16
N GLY A 154 -7.01 7.63 19.15
CA GLY A 154 -7.91 7.57 20.29
C GLY A 154 -7.94 8.89 21.07
N LYS A 155 -8.99 9.08 21.88
CA LYS A 155 -9.22 10.35 22.64
C LYS A 155 -8.02 10.73 23.51
N ASP A 156 -7.39 9.74 24.14
CA ASP A 156 -6.30 9.93 25.10
C ASP A 156 -4.92 9.95 24.47
N VAL A 157 -4.80 9.70 23.15
CA VAL A 157 -3.53 9.76 22.44
C VAL A 157 -3.14 11.22 22.22
N LYS A 158 -1.98 11.60 22.77
CA LYS A 158 -1.36 12.90 22.50
C LYS A 158 -0.53 12.81 21.24
N SER A 159 -0.96 13.48 20.17
CA SER A 159 -0.23 13.56 18.89
C SER A 159 -0.51 14.89 18.22
N ALA A 160 0.49 15.50 17.63
CA ALA A 160 0.37 16.68 16.77
C ALA A 160 -0.45 16.38 15.50
N TYR A 161 -0.61 15.11 15.14
CA TYR A 161 -1.27 14.64 13.92
C TYR A 161 -2.66 14.04 14.16
N LYS A 162 -3.26 14.28 15.32
CA LYS A 162 -4.59 13.75 15.69
C LYS A 162 -5.67 14.11 14.68
N HIS A 163 -5.55 15.27 14.06
CA HIS A 163 -6.47 15.77 13.03
C HIS A 163 -6.49 14.93 11.74
N TYR A 164 -5.52 14.03 11.53
CA TYR A 164 -5.55 13.06 10.42
C TYR A 164 -6.61 11.96 10.60
N SER A 165 -7.19 11.84 11.81
CA SER A 165 -8.19 10.80 12.13
C SER A 165 -9.41 10.90 11.22
N PHE A 166 -9.88 9.77 10.71
CA PHE A 166 -11.00 9.66 9.75
C PHE A 166 -12.31 10.28 10.28
N ASN A 167 -12.47 10.34 11.59
CA ASN A 167 -13.65 10.86 12.27
C ASN A 167 -13.51 12.32 12.76
N GLU A 168 -12.51 13.05 12.26
CA GLU A 168 -12.40 14.49 12.51
C GLU A 168 -13.65 15.21 11.98
N LYS A 169 -14.26 16.08 12.82
CA LYS A 169 -15.59 16.61 12.53
C LYS A 169 -15.58 18.03 11.98
N GLU A 170 -14.52 18.79 12.24
CA GLU A 170 -14.49 20.23 12.05
C GLU A 170 -13.27 20.71 11.28
N GLY A 171 -13.39 21.96 10.79
CA GLY A 171 -12.30 22.66 10.13
C GLY A 171 -11.86 22.06 8.80
N PRO A 172 -10.68 22.44 8.32
CA PRO A 172 -10.16 21.97 7.03
C PRO A 172 -9.86 20.46 7.01
N TRP A 173 -9.72 19.84 8.17
CA TRP A 173 -9.45 18.43 8.35
C TRP A 173 -10.70 17.57 8.55
N LYS A 174 -11.88 18.09 8.27
CA LYS A 174 -13.12 17.32 8.38
C LYS A 174 -13.03 16.02 7.57
N GLY A 175 -13.23 14.85 8.24
CA GLY A 175 -13.01 13.55 7.66
C GLY A 175 -11.54 13.10 7.62
N GLY A 176 -10.65 13.87 8.27
CA GLY A 176 -9.23 13.56 8.40
C GLY A 176 -8.50 13.43 7.06
N PHE A 177 -7.55 12.49 6.98
CA PHE A 177 -6.82 12.19 5.76
C PHE A 177 -7.75 11.80 4.59
N GLY A 178 -8.74 10.96 4.86
CA GLY A 178 -9.72 10.56 3.85
C GLY A 178 -10.46 11.76 3.27
N GLY A 179 -11.05 12.62 4.12
CA GLY A 179 -11.80 13.78 3.69
C GLY A 179 -10.95 14.82 2.96
N LEU A 180 -9.85 15.26 3.58
CA LEU A 180 -9.02 16.34 3.03
C LEU A 180 -8.18 15.91 1.82
N VAL A 181 -7.53 14.74 1.89
CA VAL A 181 -6.60 14.29 0.84
C VAL A 181 -7.33 13.47 -0.22
N LEU A 182 -8.07 12.44 0.17
CA LEU A 182 -8.68 11.51 -0.77
C LEU A 182 -10.03 11.98 -1.33
N GLY A 183 -10.69 12.94 -0.66
CA GLY A 183 -11.99 13.48 -1.04
C GLY A 183 -13.18 12.87 -0.33
N GLU A 184 -13.02 11.71 0.30
CA GLU A 184 -14.04 11.06 1.11
C GLU A 184 -13.41 10.30 2.28
N THR A 185 -14.04 10.37 3.43
CA THR A 185 -13.76 9.50 4.57
C THR A 185 -14.67 8.27 4.53
N TRP A 186 -14.30 7.19 5.21
CA TRP A 186 -15.20 6.04 5.35
C TRP A 186 -16.47 6.40 6.12
N ILE A 187 -17.61 6.09 5.55
CA ILE A 187 -18.94 6.36 6.11
C ILE A 187 -19.59 5.06 6.59
N ASN A 188 -19.77 4.12 5.68
CA ASN A 188 -20.39 2.82 5.91
C ASN A 188 -20.13 1.89 4.72
N HIS A 189 -20.51 0.64 4.88
CA HIS A 189 -20.70 -0.30 3.79
C HIS A 189 -22.02 0.03 3.09
N HIS A 190 -22.00 0.34 1.79
CA HIS A 190 -23.18 0.49 0.95
C HIS A 190 -23.66 -0.85 0.41
N GLY A 191 -22.73 -1.70 -0.02
CA GLY A 191 -22.95 -3.13 -0.23
C GLY A 191 -22.98 -3.88 1.11
N ASP A 192 -23.63 -5.03 1.17
CA ASP A 192 -23.64 -5.87 2.36
C ASP A 192 -22.27 -6.57 2.50
N HIS A 193 -21.52 -6.15 3.48
CA HIS A 193 -20.17 -6.64 3.73
C HIS A 193 -20.12 -8.16 3.91
N GLY A 194 -19.21 -8.83 3.18
CA GLY A 194 -19.07 -10.29 3.21
C GLY A 194 -20.19 -11.06 2.51
N LYS A 195 -21.11 -10.37 1.79
CA LYS A 195 -22.21 -10.96 1.05
C LYS A 195 -22.34 -10.46 -0.39
N GLU A 196 -22.00 -9.20 -0.62
CA GLU A 196 -22.11 -8.54 -1.92
C GLU A 196 -20.73 -8.14 -2.43
N GLY A 197 -20.48 -8.31 -3.72
CA GLY A 197 -19.33 -7.79 -4.42
C GLY A 197 -19.62 -6.46 -5.09
N THR A 198 -18.67 -5.99 -5.89
CA THR A 198 -18.78 -4.74 -6.66
C THR A 198 -18.66 -5.02 -8.15
N ARG A 199 -19.66 -4.63 -8.94
CA ARG A 199 -19.58 -4.52 -10.40
C ARG A 199 -19.31 -3.06 -10.76
N ALA A 200 -18.20 -2.81 -11.46
CA ALA A 200 -17.82 -1.47 -11.88
C ALA A 200 -18.48 -1.06 -13.20
N PHE A 201 -18.75 0.22 -13.33
CA PHE A 201 -19.19 0.88 -14.55
C PHE A 201 -18.26 2.06 -14.84
N ILE A 202 -17.59 2.02 -15.98
CA ILE A 202 -16.70 3.11 -16.41
C ILE A 202 -17.56 4.34 -16.68
N ASN A 203 -17.15 5.48 -16.13
CA ASN A 203 -17.84 6.74 -16.38
C ASN A 203 -17.56 7.24 -17.80
N GLY A 204 -18.55 7.08 -18.68
CA GLY A 204 -18.48 7.45 -20.09
C GLY A 204 -18.73 8.92 -20.40
N LEU A 205 -18.71 9.83 -19.41
CA LEU A 205 -18.81 11.26 -19.68
C LEU A 205 -17.66 11.75 -20.57
N GLN A 206 -17.93 12.76 -21.40
CA GLN A 206 -16.98 13.30 -22.40
C GLN A 206 -15.60 13.61 -21.78
N VAL A 207 -15.56 14.10 -20.53
CA VAL A 207 -14.30 14.38 -19.81
C VAL A 207 -13.40 13.15 -19.63
N ASN A 208 -13.94 11.95 -19.73
CA ASN A 208 -13.22 10.69 -19.53
C ASN A 208 -12.90 9.94 -20.84
N VAL A 209 -13.39 10.37 -21.99
CA VAL A 209 -13.22 9.65 -23.26
C VAL A 209 -11.75 9.35 -23.56
N ASP A 210 -10.88 10.32 -23.34
CA ASP A 210 -9.44 10.18 -23.58
C ASP A 210 -8.62 10.10 -22.26
N ASN A 211 -9.27 9.82 -21.13
CA ASN A 211 -8.60 9.80 -19.86
C ASN A 211 -7.55 8.66 -19.81
N PRO A 212 -6.25 8.98 -19.63
CA PRO A 212 -5.20 7.98 -19.70
C PRO A 212 -5.34 6.88 -18.64
N ILE A 213 -5.93 7.19 -17.47
CA ILE A 213 -6.14 6.22 -16.40
C ILE A 213 -7.12 5.12 -16.81
N LEU A 214 -8.10 5.44 -17.66
CA LEU A 214 -9.11 4.49 -18.15
C LEU A 214 -8.67 3.70 -19.38
N ARG A 215 -7.52 4.02 -19.95
CA ARG A 215 -7.05 3.38 -21.19
C ARG A 215 -6.86 1.87 -21.02
N GLY A 216 -7.59 1.08 -21.81
CA GLY A 216 -7.57 -0.38 -21.77
C GLY A 216 -8.36 -1.01 -20.61
N VAL A 217 -8.95 -0.22 -19.70
CA VAL A 217 -9.86 -0.71 -18.67
C VAL A 217 -11.21 -1.02 -19.28
N LYS A 218 -11.72 -2.23 -19.09
CA LYS A 218 -12.95 -2.70 -19.74
C LYS A 218 -14.00 -3.23 -18.76
N ASP A 219 -13.61 -4.20 -17.91
CA ASP A 219 -14.51 -4.89 -17.00
C ASP A 219 -13.85 -5.13 -15.65
N ILE A 220 -14.34 -4.47 -14.62
CA ILE A 220 -13.91 -4.70 -13.24
C ILE A 220 -15.07 -5.30 -12.47
N TRP A 221 -14.82 -6.49 -11.94
CA TRP A 221 -15.62 -7.06 -10.86
C TRP A 221 -14.66 -7.44 -9.72
N VAL A 222 -15.10 -7.16 -8.48
CA VAL A 222 -14.32 -7.48 -7.27
C VAL A 222 -15.24 -8.03 -6.18
N PRO A 223 -14.73 -8.96 -5.32
CA PRO A 223 -15.53 -9.55 -4.25
C PRO A 223 -15.77 -8.60 -3.06
N SER A 224 -14.97 -7.53 -2.89
CA SER A 224 -15.23 -6.57 -1.82
C SER A 224 -16.44 -5.69 -2.14
N ASP A 225 -17.18 -5.32 -1.10
CA ASP A 225 -18.40 -4.53 -1.20
C ASP A 225 -18.15 -3.06 -1.54
N VAL A 226 -19.18 -2.39 -2.02
CA VAL A 226 -19.18 -0.95 -2.31
C VAL A 226 -19.20 -0.15 -1.00
N TYR A 227 -18.33 0.86 -0.87
CA TYR A 227 -18.41 1.84 0.23
C TYR A 227 -19.43 2.94 -0.06
N GLY A 228 -20.09 3.41 0.99
CA GLY A 228 -20.97 4.59 0.92
C GLY A 228 -20.16 5.87 0.73
N ILE A 229 -20.63 6.72 -0.18
CA ILE A 229 -20.05 8.04 -0.45
C ILE A 229 -21.11 9.09 -0.11
N LYS A 230 -20.75 10.05 0.74
CA LYS A 230 -21.62 11.18 1.13
C LYS A 230 -21.20 12.50 0.52
N ASN A 231 -19.90 12.70 0.34
CA ASN A 231 -19.41 13.90 -0.31
C ASN A 231 -19.87 13.93 -1.77
N THR A 232 -20.22 15.11 -2.20
CA THR A 232 -20.61 15.33 -3.60
C THR A 232 -19.44 15.16 -4.57
N LEU A 233 -18.19 15.10 -4.06
CA LEU A 233 -16.97 15.02 -4.86
C LEU A 233 -16.92 16.08 -5.97
N ASN A 234 -17.44 17.31 -5.69
CA ASN A 234 -17.54 18.39 -6.68
C ASN A 234 -16.20 18.81 -7.30
N ASP A 235 -15.11 18.59 -6.56
CA ASP A 235 -13.74 18.88 -6.99
C ASP A 235 -13.00 17.65 -7.54
N ALA A 236 -13.72 16.55 -7.77
CA ALA A 236 -13.16 15.30 -8.24
C ALA A 236 -13.69 14.94 -9.64
N ASN A 237 -12.83 14.31 -10.44
CA ASN A 237 -13.25 13.64 -11.66
C ASN A 237 -13.53 12.17 -11.34
N ILE A 238 -14.79 11.76 -11.35
CA ILE A 238 -15.21 10.38 -11.11
C ILE A 238 -14.91 9.56 -12.37
N LEU A 239 -14.11 8.53 -12.23
CA LEU A 239 -13.69 7.64 -13.31
C LEU A 239 -14.53 6.38 -13.39
N VAL A 240 -14.92 5.82 -12.23
CA VAL A 240 -15.62 4.54 -12.13
C VAL A 240 -16.71 4.63 -11.07
N PHE A 241 -17.89 4.17 -11.43
CA PHE A 241 -18.99 3.91 -10.50
C PHE A 241 -19.05 2.41 -10.16
N GLY A 242 -19.51 2.09 -8.96
CA GLY A 242 -19.72 0.72 -8.49
C GLY A 242 -21.16 0.47 -8.10
N GLN A 243 -21.64 -0.69 -8.51
CA GLN A 243 -22.94 -1.22 -8.14
C GLN A 243 -22.75 -2.49 -7.31
N PRO A 244 -23.38 -2.64 -6.14
CA PRO A 244 -23.39 -3.91 -5.43
C PRO A 244 -23.95 -5.04 -6.28
N THR A 245 -23.38 -6.24 -6.16
CA THR A 245 -23.91 -7.47 -6.74
C THR A 245 -24.61 -8.29 -5.67
N SER A 246 -25.63 -9.08 -6.03
CA SER A 246 -26.40 -9.90 -5.06
C SER A 246 -25.63 -11.11 -4.52
N GLY A 247 -24.31 -11.18 -4.74
CA GLY A 247 -23.41 -12.22 -4.27
C GLY A 247 -21.96 -11.85 -4.55
N MET A 248 -21.03 -12.69 -4.10
CA MET A 248 -19.58 -12.47 -4.18
C MET A 248 -18.93 -13.30 -5.29
N THR A 249 -19.60 -13.48 -6.42
CA THR A 249 -19.03 -14.12 -7.62
C THR A 249 -19.19 -13.22 -8.83
N ALA A 250 -18.31 -13.34 -9.81
CA ALA A 250 -18.36 -12.52 -11.03
C ALA A 250 -19.65 -12.71 -11.84
N SER A 251 -20.34 -13.84 -11.67
CA SER A 251 -21.64 -14.14 -12.30
C SER A 251 -22.84 -13.65 -11.49
N SER A 252 -22.65 -13.15 -10.28
CA SER A 252 -23.75 -12.62 -9.47
C SER A 252 -24.38 -11.42 -10.17
N PRO A 253 -25.73 -11.37 -10.26
CA PRO A 253 -26.40 -10.25 -10.88
C PRO A 253 -26.23 -8.97 -10.07
N VAL A 254 -26.34 -7.85 -10.75
CA VAL A 254 -26.29 -6.51 -10.14
C VAL A 254 -27.53 -6.31 -9.28
N ASN A 255 -27.35 -5.76 -8.08
CA ASN A 255 -28.44 -5.40 -7.18
C ASN A 255 -28.94 -3.98 -7.49
N TRP A 256 -29.90 -3.85 -8.38
CA TRP A 256 -30.49 -2.58 -8.81
C TRP A 256 -31.35 -1.87 -7.75
N GLN A 257 -31.58 -2.49 -6.60
CA GLN A 257 -32.28 -1.85 -5.48
C GLN A 257 -31.37 -0.88 -4.69
N LYS A 258 -30.06 -0.97 -4.88
CA LYS A 258 -29.07 -0.04 -4.31
C LYS A 258 -28.59 0.94 -5.37
N THR A 259 -28.22 2.15 -4.96
CA THR A 259 -27.74 3.18 -5.89
C THR A 259 -26.29 2.94 -6.30
N LEU A 260 -25.90 3.47 -7.46
CA LEU A 260 -24.51 3.58 -7.86
C LEU A 260 -23.72 4.49 -6.91
N MET A 261 -22.49 4.10 -6.58
CA MET A 261 -21.56 4.93 -5.83
C MET A 261 -20.29 5.18 -6.64
N PRO A 262 -19.67 6.36 -6.56
CA PRO A 262 -18.30 6.55 -7.02
C PRO A 262 -17.37 5.56 -6.31
N ILE A 263 -16.55 4.81 -7.06
CA ILE A 263 -15.59 3.85 -6.48
C ILE A 263 -14.15 4.10 -6.92
N ALA A 264 -13.94 4.95 -7.95
CA ALA A 264 -12.62 5.46 -8.29
C ALA A 264 -12.73 6.87 -8.88
N TRP A 265 -11.84 7.77 -8.44
CA TRP A 265 -11.81 9.17 -8.88
C TRP A 265 -10.41 9.76 -8.78
N THR A 266 -10.21 10.90 -9.46
CA THR A 266 -9.04 11.74 -9.30
C THR A 266 -9.43 13.12 -8.79
N ARG A 267 -8.56 13.76 -8.04
CA ARG A 267 -8.67 15.15 -7.63
C ARG A 267 -7.30 15.75 -7.34
N GLU A 268 -7.27 17.04 -7.04
CA GLU A 268 -6.15 17.68 -6.38
C GLU A 268 -6.45 17.83 -4.88
N TYR A 269 -5.44 17.64 -4.04
CA TYR A 269 -5.51 17.95 -2.62
C TYR A 269 -4.55 19.10 -2.29
N GLN A 270 -4.80 19.78 -1.18
CA GLN A 270 -3.90 20.75 -0.59
C GLN A 270 -4.06 20.75 0.93
N LEU A 271 -2.99 20.46 1.66
CA LEU A 271 -2.97 20.62 3.10
C LEU A 271 -2.85 22.11 3.45
N PRO A 272 -3.29 22.54 4.66
CA PRO A 272 -2.93 23.86 5.18
C PRO A 272 -1.41 24.09 5.07
N GLU A 273 -1.01 25.23 4.53
CA GLU A 273 0.41 25.60 4.28
C GLU A 273 1.16 24.67 3.31
N GLY A 274 0.47 23.76 2.64
CA GLY A 274 1.04 22.83 1.68
C GLY A 274 0.88 23.26 0.22
N ARG A 275 1.55 22.51 -0.66
CA ARG A 275 1.37 22.61 -2.12
C ARG A 275 0.24 21.71 -2.58
N LYS A 276 -0.34 21.99 -3.73
CA LYS A 276 -1.28 21.10 -4.38
C LYS A 276 -0.61 19.83 -4.87
N GLY A 277 -1.28 18.69 -4.69
CA GLY A 277 -0.84 17.38 -5.14
C GLY A 277 -1.95 16.60 -5.82
N LYS A 278 -1.59 15.73 -6.76
CA LYS A 278 -2.51 14.84 -7.45
C LYS A 278 -2.93 13.68 -6.54
N VAL A 279 -4.20 13.28 -6.62
CA VAL A 279 -4.72 12.08 -5.94
C VAL A 279 -5.51 11.21 -6.90
N PHE A 280 -5.28 9.92 -6.80
CA PHE A 280 -6.20 8.88 -7.25
C PHE A 280 -6.72 8.11 -6.04
N THR A 281 -8.02 7.93 -5.94
CA THR A 281 -8.66 7.15 -4.87
C THR A 281 -9.47 6.02 -5.47
N SER A 282 -9.36 4.83 -4.88
CA SER A 282 -10.24 3.70 -5.18
C SER A 282 -10.76 3.08 -3.87
N THR A 283 -12.07 2.87 -3.78
CA THR A 283 -12.69 2.11 -2.69
C THR A 283 -12.61 0.59 -2.89
N MET A 284 -12.04 0.14 -3.99
CA MET A 284 -11.58 -1.22 -4.25
C MET A 284 -10.10 -1.34 -3.83
N GLY A 285 -9.59 -2.54 -3.56
CA GLY A 285 -8.16 -2.73 -3.26
C GLY A 285 -7.86 -3.76 -2.18
N SER A 286 -8.82 -4.62 -1.81
CA SER A 286 -8.49 -5.81 -1.01
C SER A 286 -7.55 -6.75 -1.79
N SER A 287 -6.87 -7.65 -1.11
CA SER A 287 -5.98 -8.60 -1.79
C SER A 287 -6.66 -9.35 -2.93
N VAL A 288 -7.86 -9.89 -2.69
CA VAL A 288 -8.63 -10.63 -3.69
C VAL A 288 -9.18 -9.75 -4.81
N ASP A 289 -9.41 -8.45 -4.58
CA ASP A 289 -9.83 -7.52 -5.62
C ASP A 289 -8.77 -7.40 -6.72
N LEU A 290 -7.50 -7.48 -6.34
CA LEU A 290 -6.38 -7.38 -7.28
C LEU A 290 -6.17 -8.64 -8.13
N GLN A 291 -7.05 -9.66 -8.03
CA GLN A 291 -7.16 -10.71 -9.05
C GLN A 291 -7.81 -10.17 -10.34
N SER A 292 -8.56 -9.07 -10.28
CA SER A 292 -9.08 -8.37 -11.47
C SER A 292 -7.92 -7.72 -12.25
N ALA A 293 -7.71 -8.16 -13.48
CA ALA A 293 -6.69 -7.61 -14.37
C ALA A 293 -6.93 -6.12 -14.65
N ASP A 294 -8.20 -5.73 -14.82
CA ASP A 294 -8.54 -4.35 -15.13
C ASP A 294 -8.47 -3.44 -13.91
N LEU A 295 -8.63 -3.96 -12.68
CA LEU A 295 -8.31 -3.17 -11.49
C LEU A 295 -6.79 -2.94 -11.36
N ARG A 296 -5.96 -3.96 -11.63
CA ARG A 296 -4.50 -3.78 -11.69
C ARG A 296 -4.10 -2.76 -12.75
N ARG A 297 -4.73 -2.80 -13.94
CA ARG A 297 -4.54 -1.83 -15.01
C ARG A 297 -4.91 -0.42 -14.56
N LEU A 298 -6.06 -0.25 -13.94
CA LEU A 298 -6.51 1.05 -13.43
C LEU A 298 -5.50 1.65 -12.45
N ILE A 299 -4.97 0.85 -11.52
CA ILE A 299 -3.98 1.30 -10.51
C ILE A 299 -2.61 1.57 -11.17
N LEU A 300 -2.16 0.74 -12.11
CA LEU A 300 -0.92 0.97 -12.86
C LEU A 300 -0.99 2.27 -13.66
N ASN A 301 -2.09 2.46 -14.41
CA ASN A 301 -2.31 3.68 -15.21
C ASN A 301 -2.36 4.92 -14.30
N ALA A 302 -3.06 4.82 -13.16
CA ALA A 302 -3.08 5.89 -12.16
C ALA A 302 -1.69 6.19 -11.60
N SER A 303 -0.84 5.18 -11.41
CA SER A 303 0.53 5.35 -10.94
C SER A 303 1.40 6.08 -11.97
N LEU A 304 1.31 5.72 -13.24
CA LEU A 304 2.00 6.41 -14.33
C LEU A 304 1.50 7.86 -14.48
N TRP A 305 0.18 8.08 -14.46
CA TRP A 305 -0.43 9.41 -14.50
C TRP A 305 0.04 10.28 -13.32
N ALA A 306 0.07 9.72 -12.12
CA ALA A 306 0.42 10.47 -10.91
C ALA A 306 1.83 11.08 -10.98
N VAL A 307 2.78 10.40 -11.63
CA VAL A 307 4.18 10.84 -11.73
C VAL A 307 4.53 11.49 -13.06
N GLY A 308 3.53 11.82 -13.92
CA GLY A 308 3.72 12.53 -15.18
C GLY A 308 4.24 11.66 -16.32
N LEU A 309 3.92 10.37 -16.31
CA LEU A 309 4.28 9.39 -17.35
C LEU A 309 3.07 8.94 -18.18
N GLU A 310 2.08 9.79 -18.36
CA GLU A 310 0.82 9.48 -19.06
C GLU A 310 1.04 8.98 -20.50
N ASN A 311 2.09 9.48 -21.15
CA ASN A 311 2.44 9.09 -22.53
C ASN A 311 2.90 7.63 -22.65
N SER A 312 3.32 7.00 -21.55
CA SER A 312 3.72 5.59 -21.52
C SER A 312 2.54 4.64 -21.29
N ILE A 313 1.34 5.19 -21.05
CA ILE A 313 0.14 4.36 -20.84
C ILE A 313 -0.38 3.88 -22.19
N SER A 314 -0.43 2.56 -22.40
CA SER A 314 -1.08 1.94 -23.54
C SER A 314 -2.16 0.96 -23.11
N ALA A 315 -3.12 0.66 -23.98
CA ALA A 315 -4.25 -0.24 -23.67
C ALA A 315 -3.81 -1.70 -23.45
N ASP A 316 -2.65 -2.07 -23.96
CA ASP A 316 -2.08 -3.42 -23.97
C ASP A 316 -0.93 -3.61 -22.96
N LEU A 317 -0.70 -2.64 -22.03
CA LEU A 317 0.26 -2.84 -20.95
C LEU A 317 0.03 -4.18 -20.26
N ASP A 318 1.09 -4.94 -20.05
CA ASP A 318 1.01 -6.22 -19.37
C ASP A 318 0.80 -6.02 -17.87
N VAL A 319 -0.40 -6.35 -17.41
CA VAL A 319 -0.82 -6.25 -15.99
C VAL A 319 -0.85 -7.61 -15.28
N SER A 320 -0.24 -8.64 -15.87
CA SER A 320 -0.09 -9.94 -15.22
C SER A 320 0.76 -9.82 -13.96
N PRO A 321 0.37 -10.44 -12.84
CA PRO A 321 1.21 -10.50 -11.65
C PRO A 321 2.59 -11.09 -11.98
N VAL A 322 3.62 -10.59 -11.30
CA VAL A 322 4.96 -11.17 -11.37
C VAL A 322 5.05 -12.29 -10.33
N GLY A 323 5.21 -13.51 -10.80
CA GLY A 323 5.15 -14.71 -9.95
C GLY A 323 3.71 -15.16 -9.68
N ASN A 324 3.56 -16.07 -8.73
CA ASN A 324 2.25 -16.58 -8.33
C ASN A 324 1.54 -15.59 -7.39
N TYR A 325 0.29 -15.29 -7.67
CA TYR A 325 -0.56 -14.46 -6.82
C TYR A 325 -1.87 -15.18 -6.51
N THR A 326 -1.92 -15.79 -5.34
CA THR A 326 -3.09 -16.54 -4.82
C THR A 326 -3.53 -15.94 -3.49
N PRO A 327 -4.14 -14.74 -3.52
CA PRO A 327 -4.51 -14.06 -2.28
C PRO A 327 -5.63 -14.81 -1.56
N LYS A 328 -5.61 -14.70 -0.24
CA LYS A 328 -6.69 -15.21 0.61
C LYS A 328 -7.82 -14.19 0.72
N MET A 329 -9.03 -14.70 0.99
CA MET A 329 -10.18 -13.83 1.27
C MET A 329 -9.90 -12.93 2.46
N PHE A 330 -10.40 -11.70 2.40
CA PHE A 330 -10.30 -10.71 3.47
C PHE A 330 -11.13 -11.14 4.70
N GLY A 331 -10.78 -10.58 5.85
CA GLY A 331 -11.45 -10.79 7.12
C GLY A 331 -10.53 -10.51 8.31
N PHE A 332 -11.10 -10.11 9.43
CA PHE A 332 -10.35 -9.82 10.65
C PHE A 332 -9.65 -11.06 11.21
N GLY A 333 -8.40 -10.87 11.66
CA GLY A 333 -7.60 -11.93 12.27
C GLY A 333 -7.15 -13.05 11.32
N THR A 334 -7.37 -12.89 10.00
CA THR A 334 -7.06 -13.93 8.98
C THR A 334 -5.65 -13.81 8.40
N TYR A 335 -4.86 -12.80 8.78
CA TYR A 335 -3.50 -12.64 8.29
C TYR A 335 -2.57 -13.80 8.71
N ASP A 336 -1.54 -14.06 7.93
CA ASP A 336 -0.58 -15.12 8.21
C ASP A 336 0.39 -14.69 9.31
N LYS A 337 0.25 -15.29 10.49
CA LYS A 337 1.12 -15.01 11.65
C LYS A 337 2.52 -15.58 11.44
N GLY A 338 3.51 -15.00 12.10
CA GLY A 338 4.88 -15.48 12.05
C GLY A 338 5.65 -15.11 10.79
N LYS A 339 5.11 -14.25 9.94
CA LYS A 339 5.71 -13.82 8.68
C LYS A 339 6.55 -12.55 8.84
N TYR A 340 7.66 -12.50 8.11
CA TYR A 340 8.52 -11.34 7.97
C TYR A 340 8.30 -10.69 6.59
N PRO A 341 8.75 -9.44 6.37
CA PRO A 341 8.59 -8.81 5.05
C PRO A 341 9.05 -9.68 3.87
N GLU A 342 10.17 -10.36 3.99
CA GLU A 342 10.73 -11.24 2.95
C GLU A 342 9.86 -12.45 2.60
N ASP A 343 8.96 -12.87 3.47
CA ASP A 343 8.01 -13.95 3.17
C ASP A 343 6.94 -13.54 2.15
N PHE A 344 6.81 -12.24 1.88
CA PHE A 344 5.89 -11.67 0.89
C PHE A 344 6.58 -11.27 -0.42
N GLN A 345 7.84 -11.66 -0.59
CA GLN A 345 8.65 -11.35 -1.77
C GLN A 345 8.22 -12.13 -3.02
#